data_1819310433ad776ad45c293f64493679
#
_entry.id   1819310433ad776ad45c293f64493679
#
_cell.length_a   1.000
_cell.length_b   1.000
_cell.length_c   1.000
_cell.angle_alpha   90.00
_cell.angle_beta   90.00
_cell.angle_gamma   90.00
#
_symmetry.space_group_name_H-M   'P 1'
#
loop_
_entity.id
_entity.type
_entity.pdbx_description
1 polymer ?
#
loop_
_entity_poly.entity_id
_entity_poly.type
_entity_poly.pdbx_seq_one_letter_code
_entity_poly.pdbx_strand_id
1 'polypeptide(L)'
;MTKHIFLSFVEEDLESVRLFRGQAKNKNSALEFDDYSVKVPYNSTNAAYIRSKITEKIRAASVTIVLIGTYTWKSDWVDWEIQKSIDLGNKVIGVRLRSGLVVPTALINARAKIVDWKIDDIVREIG
;
A
#
# COMPACT_ATOMS: atom_id res chain seq x y z
N MET A 1 -15.69 14.74 4.40
CA MET A 1 -15.74 13.27 4.56
C MET A 1 -14.32 12.70 4.52
N THR A 2 -13.98 11.87 5.50
CA THR A 2 -12.66 11.26 5.59
C THR A 2 -12.58 10.03 4.68
N LYS A 3 -11.49 9.91 3.94
CA LYS A 3 -11.22 8.72 3.13
C LYS A 3 -10.09 7.92 3.77
N HIS A 4 -10.34 6.66 4.04
CA HIS A 4 -9.39 5.77 4.69
C HIS A 4 -8.60 4.98 3.65
N ILE A 5 -7.29 5.02 3.75
CA ILE A 5 -6.36 4.40 2.81
C ILE A 5 -5.41 3.49 3.57
N PHE A 6 -5.27 2.26 3.09
CA PHE A 6 -4.26 1.34 3.60
C PHE A 6 -3.00 1.44 2.75
N LEU A 7 -1.84 1.62 3.40
CA LEU A 7 -0.55 1.68 2.71
C LEU A 7 0.16 0.34 2.86
N SER A 8 0.56 -0.24 1.73
CA SER A 8 1.34 -1.47 1.67
C SER A 8 2.74 -1.14 1.18
N PHE A 9 3.77 -1.52 1.93
CA PHE A 9 5.16 -1.20 1.60
C PHE A 9 6.10 -2.11 2.38
N VAL A 10 7.37 -2.15 1.97
CA VAL A 10 8.41 -2.84 2.73
C VAL A 10 9.08 -1.87 3.69
N GLU A 11 9.58 -2.37 4.81
CA GLU A 11 10.16 -1.56 5.89
C GLU A 11 11.30 -0.66 5.40
N GLU A 12 12.08 -1.13 4.42
CA GLU A 12 13.19 -0.36 3.85
C GLU A 12 12.75 0.98 3.26
N ASP A 13 11.47 1.11 2.90
CA ASP A 13 10.94 2.33 2.28
C ASP A 13 10.26 3.28 3.28
N LEU A 14 10.38 3.04 4.57
CA LEU A 14 9.63 3.76 5.59
C LEU A 14 9.79 5.29 5.52
N GLU A 15 11.00 5.79 5.24
CA GLU A 15 11.21 7.23 5.11
C GLU A 15 10.42 7.83 3.94
N SER A 16 10.44 7.14 2.79
CA SER A 16 9.67 7.56 1.63
C SER A 16 8.17 7.54 1.94
N VAL A 17 7.72 6.54 2.69
CA VAL A 17 6.32 6.42 3.10
C VAL A 17 5.90 7.62 3.96
N ARG A 18 6.73 8.01 4.91
CA ARG A 18 6.47 9.17 5.76
C ARG A 18 6.35 10.45 4.95
N LEU A 19 7.26 10.65 4.00
CA LEU A 19 7.24 11.81 3.11
C LEU A 19 5.97 11.80 2.25
N PHE A 20 5.63 10.65 1.69
CA PHE A 20 4.42 10.49 0.89
C PHE A 20 3.16 10.88 1.69
N ARG A 21 3.04 10.36 2.90
CA ARG A 21 1.89 10.66 3.76
C ARG A 21 1.78 12.16 4.03
N GLY A 22 2.89 12.81 4.34
CA GLY A 22 2.90 14.25 4.58
C GLY A 22 2.47 15.06 3.39
N GLN A 23 2.98 14.73 2.20
CA GLN A 23 2.61 15.41 0.96
C GLN A 23 1.14 15.22 0.62
N ALA A 24 0.63 14.00 0.78
CA ALA A 24 -0.76 13.69 0.45
C ALA A 24 -1.72 14.42 1.39
N LYS A 25 -1.43 14.46 2.68
CA LYS A 25 -2.27 15.14 3.66
C LYS A 25 -2.23 16.67 3.49
N ASN A 26 -1.12 17.22 3.02
CA ASN A 26 -1.07 18.64 2.66
C ASN A 26 -1.99 18.98 1.50
N LYS A 27 -2.16 18.06 0.55
CA LYS A 27 -3.06 18.26 -0.59
C LYS A 27 -4.52 18.04 -0.21
N ASN A 28 -4.79 17.09 0.67
CA ASN A 28 -6.15 16.75 1.08
C ASN A 28 -6.13 16.24 2.53
N SER A 29 -6.49 17.11 3.47
CA SER A 29 -6.49 16.80 4.88
C SER A 29 -7.54 15.76 5.28
N ALA A 30 -8.49 15.44 4.39
CA ALA A 30 -9.48 14.40 4.64
C ALA A 30 -8.96 12.98 4.41
N LEU A 31 -7.73 12.83 3.92
CA LEU A 31 -7.12 11.50 3.75
C LEU A 31 -6.60 11.00 5.09
N GLU A 32 -6.97 9.78 5.43
CA GLU A 32 -6.45 9.09 6.62
C GLU A 32 -5.73 7.84 6.16
N PHE A 33 -4.46 7.71 6.55
CA PHE A 33 -3.62 6.59 6.17
C PHE A 33 -3.40 5.65 7.35
N ASP A 34 -3.47 4.36 7.10
CA ASP A 34 -3.11 3.34 8.04
C ASP A 34 -2.18 2.33 7.39
N ASP A 35 -1.36 1.68 8.18
CA ASP A 35 -0.43 0.67 7.69
C ASP A 35 -0.12 -0.30 8.83
N TYR A 36 0.59 -1.37 8.49
CA TYR A 36 1.08 -2.31 9.50
C TYR A 36 2.52 -2.66 9.15
N SER A 37 3.46 -2.16 9.93
CA SER A 37 4.87 -2.42 9.75
C SER A 37 5.19 -3.80 10.31
N VAL A 38 5.26 -4.80 9.44
CA VAL A 38 5.42 -6.20 9.83
C VAL A 38 6.89 -6.51 10.02
N LYS A 39 7.24 -7.04 11.20
CA LYS A 39 8.63 -7.35 11.55
C LYS A 39 8.90 -8.84 11.73
N VAL A 40 7.89 -9.68 11.53
CA VAL A 40 8.06 -11.14 11.62
C VAL A 40 8.12 -11.74 10.21
N PRO A 41 8.86 -12.84 10.03
CA PRO A 41 8.86 -13.54 8.75
C PRO A 41 7.47 -14.01 8.36
N TYR A 42 7.17 -13.99 7.06
CA TYR A 42 5.86 -14.32 6.54
C TYR A 42 5.38 -15.72 6.96
N ASN A 43 6.26 -16.68 7.05
CA ASN A 43 5.92 -18.06 7.45
C ASN A 43 6.17 -18.35 8.93
N SER A 44 6.31 -17.34 9.78
CA SER A 44 6.47 -17.56 11.22
C SER A 44 5.14 -17.97 11.87
N THR A 45 5.24 -18.50 13.09
CA THR A 45 4.05 -18.93 13.84
C THR A 45 3.12 -17.75 14.17
N ASN A 46 3.66 -16.52 14.26
CA ASN A 46 2.89 -15.33 14.58
C ASN A 46 2.24 -14.69 13.34
N ALA A 47 2.53 -15.18 12.14
CA ALA A 47 2.06 -14.57 10.91
C ALA A 47 0.53 -14.58 10.80
N ALA A 48 -0.13 -15.63 11.28
CA ALA A 48 -1.59 -15.72 11.22
C ALA A 48 -2.25 -14.61 12.04
N TYR A 49 -1.72 -14.29 13.22
CA TYR A 49 -2.22 -13.19 14.03
C TYR A 49 -2.04 -11.84 13.32
N ILE A 50 -0.85 -11.64 12.75
CA ILE A 50 -0.55 -10.40 12.04
C ILE A 50 -1.44 -10.24 10.81
N ARG A 51 -1.67 -11.32 10.04
CA ARG A 51 -2.60 -11.28 8.90
C ARG A 51 -4.01 -10.88 9.33
N SER A 52 -4.45 -11.38 10.49
CA SER A 52 -5.74 -11.00 11.06
C SER A 52 -5.83 -9.50 11.33
N LYS A 53 -4.77 -8.91 11.91
CA LYS A 53 -4.72 -7.48 12.21
C LYS A 53 -4.67 -6.63 10.95
N ILE A 54 -3.87 -7.04 9.98
CA ILE A 54 -3.78 -6.34 8.70
C ILE A 54 -5.14 -6.38 7.98
N THR A 55 -5.82 -7.52 8.03
CA THR A 55 -7.15 -7.67 7.41
C THR A 55 -8.13 -6.66 7.99
N GLU A 56 -8.11 -6.43 9.30
CA GLU A 56 -8.98 -5.43 9.93
C GLU A 56 -8.70 -4.03 9.36
N LYS A 57 -7.43 -3.68 9.19
CA LYS A 57 -7.04 -2.37 8.65
C LYS A 57 -7.44 -2.21 7.18
N ILE A 58 -7.24 -3.23 6.37
CA ILE A 58 -7.64 -3.21 4.96
C ILE A 58 -9.17 -3.09 4.84
N ARG A 59 -9.90 -3.82 5.68
CA ARG A 59 -11.37 -3.78 5.67
C ARG A 59 -11.89 -2.39 6.03
N ALA A 60 -11.22 -1.68 6.91
CA ALA A 60 -11.60 -0.32 7.31
C ALA A 60 -11.27 0.73 6.24
N ALA A 61 -10.46 0.38 5.24
CA ALA A 61 -10.07 1.28 4.17
C ALA A 61 -10.91 1.02 2.91
N SER A 62 -10.96 2.00 2.02
CA SER A 62 -11.61 1.85 0.71
C SER A 62 -10.60 1.77 -0.42
N VAL A 63 -9.37 2.24 -0.18
CA VAL A 63 -8.29 2.25 -1.17
C VAL A 63 -7.04 1.66 -0.51
N THR A 64 -6.32 0.83 -1.27
CA THR A 64 -4.99 0.35 -0.89
C THR A 64 -3.99 0.94 -1.86
N ILE A 65 -2.97 1.62 -1.34
CA ILE A 65 -1.86 2.13 -2.14
C ILE A 65 -0.63 1.29 -1.82
N VAL A 66 -0.03 0.71 -2.86
CA VAL A 66 1.22 -0.03 -2.75
C VAL A 66 2.35 0.89 -3.16
N LEU A 67 3.22 1.23 -2.21
CA LEU A 67 4.38 2.08 -2.48
C LEU A 67 5.53 1.18 -2.93
N ILE A 68 5.90 1.29 -4.20
CA ILE A 68 6.83 0.38 -4.86
C ILE A 68 8.25 0.93 -4.76
N GLY A 69 9.08 0.26 -3.97
CA GLY A 69 10.52 0.53 -3.86
C GLY A 69 11.34 -0.60 -4.45
N THR A 70 12.62 -0.66 -4.08
CA THR A 70 13.59 -1.61 -4.65
C THR A 70 13.23 -3.08 -4.35
N TYR A 71 12.69 -3.35 -3.16
CA TYR A 71 12.46 -4.73 -2.70
C TYR A 71 10.99 -5.14 -2.66
N THR A 72 10.09 -4.27 -3.07
CA THR A 72 8.64 -4.52 -2.97
C THR A 72 8.21 -5.73 -3.79
N TRP A 73 8.80 -5.91 -4.98
CA TRP A 73 8.43 -6.98 -5.91
C TRP A 73 8.61 -8.40 -5.33
N LYS A 74 9.49 -8.56 -4.35
CA LYS A 74 9.77 -9.88 -3.76
C LYS A 74 9.21 -10.05 -2.35
N SER A 75 8.40 -9.11 -1.86
CA SER A 75 7.85 -9.17 -0.52
C SER A 75 6.61 -10.05 -0.47
N ASP A 76 6.67 -11.13 0.30
CA ASP A 76 5.52 -12.01 0.53
C ASP A 76 4.39 -11.26 1.24
N TRP A 77 4.72 -10.38 2.18
CA TRP A 77 3.72 -9.61 2.91
C TRP A 77 2.98 -8.63 1.99
N VAL A 78 3.71 -7.90 1.13
CA VAL A 78 3.08 -6.97 0.18
C VAL A 78 2.19 -7.76 -0.79
N ASP A 79 2.67 -8.89 -1.31
CA ASP A 79 1.89 -9.74 -2.19
C ASP A 79 0.57 -10.16 -1.52
N TRP A 80 0.65 -10.60 -0.28
CA TRP A 80 -0.52 -11.00 0.49
C TRP A 80 -1.49 -9.83 0.71
N GLU A 81 -0.95 -8.64 1.03
CA GLU A 81 -1.76 -7.43 1.25
C GLU A 81 -2.49 -7.01 -0.02
N ILE A 82 -1.83 -7.14 -1.17
CA ILE A 82 -2.47 -6.85 -2.46
C ILE A 82 -3.65 -7.81 -2.69
N GLN A 83 -3.42 -9.11 -2.52
CA GLN A 83 -4.47 -10.10 -2.72
C GLN A 83 -5.63 -9.88 -1.76
N LYS A 84 -5.34 -9.62 -0.49
CA LYS A 84 -6.38 -9.38 0.51
C LYS A 84 -7.18 -8.11 0.19
N SER A 85 -6.52 -7.07 -0.30
CA SER A 85 -7.18 -5.83 -0.70
C SER A 85 -8.17 -6.07 -1.84
N ILE A 86 -7.76 -6.88 -2.82
CA ILE A 86 -8.63 -7.26 -3.94
C ILE A 86 -9.82 -8.07 -3.45
N ASP A 87 -9.56 -9.07 -2.59
CA ASP A 87 -10.61 -9.93 -2.03
C ASP A 87 -11.66 -9.12 -1.26
N LEU A 88 -11.24 -8.06 -0.57
CA LEU A 88 -12.14 -7.21 0.21
C LEU A 88 -12.77 -6.07 -0.61
N GLY A 89 -12.46 -5.99 -1.90
CA GLY A 89 -13.08 -5.02 -2.80
C GLY A 89 -12.48 -3.63 -2.77
N ASN A 90 -11.28 -3.47 -2.20
CA ASN A 90 -10.61 -2.17 -2.21
C ASN A 90 -10.11 -1.82 -3.61
N LYS A 91 -10.14 -0.53 -3.95
CA LYS A 91 -9.42 -0.02 -5.10
C LYS A 91 -7.92 -0.13 -4.81
N VAL A 92 -7.14 -0.68 -5.72
CA VAL A 92 -5.69 -0.86 -5.52
C VAL A 92 -4.91 -0.01 -6.52
N ILE A 93 -3.99 0.79 -6.02
CA ILE A 93 -3.14 1.68 -6.81
C ILE A 93 -1.70 1.40 -6.46
N GLY A 94 -0.83 1.23 -7.47
CA GLY A 94 0.61 1.13 -7.26
C GLY A 94 1.27 2.48 -7.54
N VAL A 95 2.18 2.89 -6.68
CA VAL A 95 2.95 4.13 -6.84
C VAL A 95 4.42 3.79 -6.86
N ARG A 96 5.10 4.06 -7.98
CA ARG A 96 6.55 3.88 -8.05
C ARG A 96 7.24 5.03 -7.34
N LEU A 97 8.07 4.71 -6.35
CA LEU A 97 8.80 5.73 -5.60
C LEU A 97 9.86 6.41 -6.46
N ARG A 98 10.35 5.72 -7.50
CA ARG A 98 11.29 6.26 -8.50
C ARG A 98 11.17 5.44 -9.78
N SER A 99 11.80 5.91 -10.85
CA SER A 99 11.74 5.23 -12.15
C SER A 99 12.53 3.92 -12.13
N GLY A 100 12.16 2.99 -13.03
CA GLY A 100 12.89 1.74 -13.26
C GLY A 100 12.66 0.65 -12.23
N LEU A 101 11.76 0.84 -11.27
CA LEU A 101 11.46 -0.17 -10.25
C LEU A 101 10.55 -1.27 -10.80
N VAL A 102 10.77 -2.49 -10.31
CA VAL A 102 9.98 -3.65 -10.71
C VAL A 102 8.61 -3.61 -10.03
N VAL A 103 7.56 -3.70 -10.82
CA VAL A 103 6.19 -3.73 -10.32
C VAL A 103 5.88 -5.15 -9.81
N PRO A 104 5.34 -5.30 -8.60
CA PRO A 104 4.92 -6.62 -8.10
C PRO A 104 3.96 -7.31 -9.05
N THR A 105 4.16 -8.60 -9.28
CA THR A 105 3.34 -9.40 -10.17
C THR A 105 1.86 -9.36 -9.79
N ALA A 106 1.55 -9.34 -8.50
CA ALA A 106 0.16 -9.28 -8.04
C ALA A 106 -0.56 -8.03 -8.52
N LEU A 107 0.14 -6.88 -8.63
CA LEU A 107 -0.44 -5.66 -9.17
C LEU A 107 -0.70 -5.78 -10.68
N ILE A 108 0.23 -6.41 -11.40
CA ILE A 108 0.07 -6.64 -12.84
C ILE A 108 -1.12 -7.54 -13.09
N ASN A 109 -1.21 -8.66 -12.36
CA ASN A 109 -2.30 -9.63 -12.51
C ASN A 109 -3.66 -9.02 -12.18
N ALA A 110 -3.70 -8.12 -11.21
CA ALA A 110 -4.92 -7.42 -10.82
C ALA A 110 -5.30 -6.28 -11.76
N ARG A 111 -4.43 -5.95 -12.73
CA ARG A 111 -4.59 -4.81 -13.63
C ARG A 111 -4.75 -3.50 -12.84
N ALA A 112 -4.00 -3.38 -11.74
CA ALA A 112 -4.04 -2.19 -10.92
C ALA A 112 -3.44 -1.00 -11.66
N LYS A 113 -3.94 0.20 -11.36
CA LYS A 113 -3.37 1.42 -11.89
C LYS A 113 -1.99 1.63 -11.28
N ILE A 114 -0.97 1.82 -12.12
CA ILE A 114 0.41 2.09 -11.68
C ILE A 114 0.73 3.52 -12.09
N VAL A 115 1.15 4.33 -11.13
CA VAL A 115 1.49 5.73 -11.38
C VAL A 115 2.86 6.04 -10.79
N ASP A 116 3.46 7.12 -11.27
CA ASP A 116 4.68 7.64 -10.68
C ASP A 116 4.34 8.51 -9.47
N TRP A 117 5.33 8.84 -8.65
CA TRP A 117 5.13 9.65 -7.46
C TRP A 117 4.93 11.12 -7.87
N LYS A 118 3.70 11.45 -8.22
CA LYS A 118 3.23 12.81 -8.47
C LYS A 118 2.00 13.01 -7.61
N ILE A 119 2.16 13.76 -6.54
CA ILE A 119 1.14 13.78 -5.49
C ILE A 119 -0.23 14.25 -5.97
N ASP A 120 -0.29 15.22 -6.89
CA ASP A 120 -1.56 15.70 -7.42
C ASP A 120 -2.31 14.60 -8.20
N ASP A 121 -1.57 13.83 -9.00
CA ASP A 121 -2.14 12.73 -9.77
C ASP A 121 -2.63 11.61 -8.85
N ILE A 122 -1.86 11.33 -7.80
CA ILE A 122 -2.19 10.28 -6.84
C ILE A 122 -3.46 10.65 -6.07
N VAL A 123 -3.53 11.86 -5.57
CA VAL A 123 -4.71 12.33 -4.81
C VAL A 123 -5.95 12.31 -5.71
N ARG A 124 -5.81 12.68 -6.97
CA ARG A 124 -6.91 12.60 -7.96
C ARG A 124 -7.34 11.16 -8.20
N GLU A 125 -6.38 10.23 -8.31
CA GLU A 125 -6.68 8.80 -8.54
C GLU A 125 -7.39 8.17 -7.34
N ILE A 126 -7.08 8.61 -6.14
CA ILE A 126 -7.77 8.15 -4.92
C ILE A 126 -9.27 8.51 -4.98
N GLY A 127 -9.58 9.64 -5.56
CA GLY A 127 -10.96 10.13 -5.67
C GLY A 127 -11.31 11.07 -4.54
#